data_7ecd600b56a42596bc59aebe9c9a74ca
#
_entry.id   7ecd600b56a42596bc59aebe9c9a74ca
#
_cell.length_a   1.000
_cell.length_b   1.000
_cell.length_c   1.000
_cell.angle_alpha   90.00
_cell.angle_beta   90.00
_cell.angle_gamma   90.00
#
_symmetry.space_group_name_H-M   'P 1'
#
loop_
_entity.id
_entity.type
_entity.pdbx_description
1 polymer ?
#
loop_
_entity_poly.entity_id
_entity_poly.type
_entity_poly.pdbx_seq_one_letter_code
_entity_poly.pdbx_strand_id
1 'polypeptide(L)'
;MQHIDYLNLKDINSPLQQDILDAIHQVVESGWYLQGKANQQFAEAYAQYIGTQYCIPCGNGLDALKLMLRGEMELGRLHEGDEIIVPANTYIATILAITECRLKPILVEPRWETLQIDDRLLHQVLTPLSLIHI
;
A
#
# COMPACT_ATOMS: atom_id res chain seq x y z
N MET A 1 -19.76 28.34 -18.99
CA MET A 1 -18.47 27.95 -18.40
C MET A 1 -18.26 26.50 -18.74
N GLN A 2 -17.10 26.15 -19.28
CA GLN A 2 -16.75 24.75 -19.51
C GLN A 2 -16.45 24.11 -18.14
N HIS A 3 -17.15 23.03 -17.79
CA HIS A 3 -16.87 22.27 -16.58
C HIS A 3 -15.56 21.48 -16.78
N ILE A 4 -14.61 21.62 -15.86
CA ILE A 4 -13.35 20.88 -15.85
C ILE A 4 -13.37 19.95 -14.66
N ASP A 5 -13.38 18.65 -14.91
CA ASP A 5 -13.34 17.64 -13.86
C ASP A 5 -11.95 17.61 -13.20
N TYR A 6 -11.91 17.49 -11.88
CA TYR A 6 -10.64 17.32 -11.14
C TYR A 6 -9.90 16.05 -11.59
N LEU A 7 -10.64 14.96 -11.78
CA LEU A 7 -10.11 13.69 -12.26
C LEU A 7 -11.19 12.96 -13.07
N ASN A 8 -11.00 12.85 -14.39
CA ASN A 8 -11.91 12.12 -15.24
C ASN A 8 -11.40 10.70 -15.50
N LEU A 9 -11.78 9.76 -14.64
CA LEU A 9 -11.39 8.35 -14.76
C LEU A 9 -11.86 7.71 -16.07
N LYS A 10 -12.99 8.17 -16.63
CA LYS A 10 -13.49 7.67 -17.90
C LYS A 10 -12.51 7.95 -19.05
N ASP A 11 -12.00 9.19 -19.11
CA ASP A 11 -11.06 9.59 -20.16
C ASP A 11 -9.70 8.88 -20.00
N ILE A 12 -9.26 8.70 -18.75
CA ILE A 12 -8.02 7.96 -18.43
C ILE A 12 -8.11 6.50 -18.89
N ASN A 13 -9.25 5.85 -18.64
CA ASN A 13 -9.43 4.43 -18.93
C ASN A 13 -9.91 4.14 -20.35
N SER A 14 -10.45 5.14 -21.07
CA SER A 14 -11.03 4.93 -22.40
C SER A 14 -10.06 4.31 -23.42
N PRO A 15 -8.77 4.64 -23.47
CA PRO A 15 -7.82 3.99 -24.38
C PRO A 15 -7.63 2.49 -24.12
N LEU A 16 -7.88 2.06 -22.88
CA LEU A 16 -7.70 0.68 -22.41
C LEU A 16 -9.02 -0.06 -22.27
N GLN A 17 -10.15 0.56 -22.68
CA GLN A 17 -11.49 0.04 -22.39
C GLN A 17 -11.70 -1.38 -22.95
N GLN A 18 -11.25 -1.65 -24.18
CA GLN A 18 -11.44 -2.98 -24.78
C GLN A 18 -10.61 -4.03 -24.04
N ASP A 19 -9.35 -3.75 -23.75
CA ASP A 19 -8.48 -4.69 -23.02
C ASP A 19 -9.04 -5.01 -21.62
N ILE A 20 -9.60 -4.01 -20.94
CA ILE A 20 -10.24 -4.18 -19.63
C ILE A 20 -11.47 -5.09 -19.76
N LEU A 21 -12.32 -4.85 -20.75
CA LEU A 21 -13.54 -5.65 -20.97
C LEU A 21 -13.19 -7.10 -21.33
N ASP A 22 -12.20 -7.31 -22.18
CA ASP A 22 -11.74 -8.65 -22.58
C ASP A 22 -11.17 -9.42 -21.37
N ALA A 23 -10.40 -8.76 -20.52
CA ALA A 23 -9.88 -9.36 -19.30
C ALA A 23 -11.01 -9.74 -18.31
N ILE A 24 -12.00 -8.87 -18.13
CA ILE A 24 -13.18 -9.15 -17.31
C ILE A 24 -13.96 -10.35 -17.88
N HIS A 25 -14.19 -10.36 -19.19
CA HIS A 25 -14.93 -11.42 -19.86
C HIS A 25 -14.26 -12.79 -19.66
N GLN A 26 -12.92 -12.87 -19.81
CA GLN A 26 -12.18 -14.11 -19.57
C GLN A 26 -12.34 -14.62 -18.13
N VAL A 27 -12.33 -13.74 -17.13
CA VAL A 27 -12.53 -14.14 -15.73
C VAL A 27 -13.96 -14.63 -15.52
N VAL A 28 -14.96 -13.93 -16.06
CA VAL A 28 -16.39 -14.31 -15.94
C VAL A 28 -16.63 -15.65 -16.60
N GLU A 29 -16.13 -15.89 -17.81
CA GLU A 29 -16.28 -17.16 -18.50
C GLU A 29 -15.61 -18.33 -17.77
N SER A 30 -14.47 -18.07 -17.11
CA SER A 30 -13.76 -19.11 -16.37
C SER A 30 -14.54 -19.62 -15.15
N GLY A 31 -15.46 -18.81 -14.61
CA GLY A 31 -16.17 -19.08 -13.36
C GLY A 31 -15.27 -19.09 -12.11
N TRP A 32 -13.97 -18.78 -12.25
CA TRP A 32 -13.02 -18.81 -11.15
C TRP A 32 -12.65 -17.37 -10.73
N TYR A 33 -13.35 -16.84 -9.74
CA TYR A 33 -13.30 -15.44 -9.34
C TYR A 33 -12.30 -15.10 -8.22
N LEU A 34 -11.88 -16.11 -7.43
CA LEU A 34 -10.98 -15.90 -6.30
C LEU A 34 -9.66 -16.64 -6.50
N GLN A 35 -8.55 -15.93 -6.40
CA GLN A 35 -7.20 -16.48 -6.54
C GLN A 35 -7.00 -17.34 -7.81
N GLY A 36 -7.67 -16.95 -8.90
CA GLY A 36 -7.62 -17.63 -10.18
C GLY A 36 -6.38 -17.27 -11.01
N LYS A 37 -6.39 -17.75 -12.26
CA LYS A 37 -5.30 -17.57 -13.22
C LYS A 37 -4.95 -16.09 -13.44
N ALA A 38 -5.95 -15.21 -13.54
CA ALA A 38 -5.73 -13.76 -13.73
C ALA A 38 -4.98 -13.14 -12.56
N ASN A 39 -5.27 -13.57 -11.33
CA ASN A 39 -4.57 -13.10 -10.13
C ASN A 39 -3.10 -13.54 -10.14
N GLN A 40 -2.84 -14.80 -10.50
CA GLN A 40 -1.47 -15.33 -10.63
C GLN A 40 -0.69 -14.57 -11.72
N GLN A 41 -1.28 -14.39 -12.89
CA GLN A 41 -0.65 -13.65 -13.99
C GLN A 41 -0.32 -12.20 -13.61
N PHE A 42 -1.22 -11.54 -12.89
CA PHE A 42 -0.96 -10.21 -12.35
C PHE A 42 0.24 -10.22 -11.39
N ALA A 43 0.27 -11.15 -10.43
CA ALA A 43 1.36 -11.24 -9.46
C ALA A 43 2.72 -11.45 -10.14
N GLU A 44 2.80 -12.36 -11.10
CA GLU A 44 4.02 -12.64 -11.86
C GLU A 44 4.48 -11.42 -12.67
N ALA A 45 3.56 -10.79 -13.42
CA ALA A 45 3.86 -9.62 -14.24
C ALA A 45 4.28 -8.41 -13.37
N TYR A 46 3.61 -8.20 -12.24
CA TYR A 46 3.92 -7.09 -11.34
C TYR A 46 5.27 -7.31 -10.63
N ALA A 47 5.56 -8.53 -10.17
CA ALA A 47 6.87 -8.87 -9.60
C ALA A 47 8.00 -8.60 -10.61
N GLN A 48 7.82 -9.01 -11.86
CA GLN A 48 8.78 -8.74 -12.94
C GLN A 48 8.93 -7.24 -13.21
N TYR A 49 7.84 -6.49 -13.26
CA TYR A 49 7.85 -5.04 -13.50
C TYR A 49 8.60 -4.27 -12.41
N ILE A 50 8.40 -4.64 -11.15
CA ILE A 50 9.09 -4.01 -10.00
C ILE A 50 10.52 -4.54 -9.82
N GLY A 51 10.85 -5.71 -10.36
CA GLY A 51 12.16 -6.35 -10.18
C GLY A 51 12.27 -7.12 -8.85
N THR A 52 11.15 -7.56 -8.29
CA THR A 52 11.12 -8.39 -7.08
C THR A 52 10.94 -9.86 -7.45
N GLN A 53 11.31 -10.77 -6.54
CA GLN A 53 11.13 -12.20 -6.76
C GLN A 53 9.66 -12.64 -6.69
N TYR A 54 8.88 -11.99 -5.83
CA TYR A 54 7.48 -12.34 -5.59
C TYR A 54 6.62 -11.09 -5.50
N CYS A 55 5.34 -11.25 -5.84
CA CYS A 55 4.27 -10.31 -5.54
C CYS A 55 3.12 -11.09 -4.89
N ILE A 56 2.63 -10.61 -3.77
CA ILE A 56 1.49 -11.20 -3.05
C ILE A 56 0.29 -10.26 -3.21
N PRO A 57 -0.68 -10.60 -4.06
CA PRO A 57 -1.89 -9.80 -4.21
C PRO A 57 -2.73 -9.81 -2.92
N CYS A 58 -3.29 -8.66 -2.59
CA CYS A 58 -4.17 -8.47 -1.44
C CYS A 58 -5.38 -7.62 -1.83
N GLY A 59 -6.36 -7.50 -0.93
CA GLY A 59 -7.62 -6.84 -1.24
C GLY A 59 -7.51 -5.33 -1.41
N ASN A 60 -6.62 -4.70 -0.67
CA ASN A 60 -6.44 -3.24 -0.66
C ASN A 60 -5.12 -2.85 0.03
N GLY A 61 -4.81 -1.54 0.03
CA GLY A 61 -3.57 -1.01 0.61
C GLY A 61 -3.48 -1.17 2.13
N LEU A 62 -4.59 -1.12 2.87
CA LEU A 62 -4.60 -1.38 4.31
C LEU A 62 -4.18 -2.81 4.62
N ASP A 63 -4.72 -3.78 3.89
CA ASP A 63 -4.34 -5.18 4.05
C ASP A 63 -2.87 -5.41 3.67
N ALA A 64 -2.38 -4.74 2.62
CA ALA A 64 -0.98 -4.79 2.25
C ALA A 64 -0.07 -4.32 3.39
N LEU A 65 -0.35 -3.15 3.97
CA LEU A 65 0.41 -2.61 5.11
C LEU A 65 0.37 -3.56 6.33
N LYS A 66 -0.81 -4.10 6.66
CA LYS A 66 -0.95 -5.07 7.76
C LYS A 66 -0.17 -6.35 7.50
N LEU A 67 -0.20 -6.87 6.27
CA LEU A 67 0.55 -8.09 5.92
C LEU A 67 2.06 -7.86 6.01
N MET A 68 2.55 -6.70 5.56
CA MET A 68 3.97 -6.35 5.71
C MET A 68 4.39 -6.28 7.17
N LEU A 69 3.65 -5.54 8.01
CA LEU A 69 3.96 -5.43 9.44
C LEU A 69 3.90 -6.79 10.16
N ARG A 70 2.87 -7.60 9.88
CA ARG A 70 2.77 -8.96 10.44
C ARG A 70 3.89 -9.87 9.96
N GLY A 71 4.30 -9.75 8.69
CA GLY A 71 5.45 -10.49 8.17
C GLY A 71 6.73 -10.17 8.94
N GLU A 72 7.00 -8.89 9.23
CA GLU A 72 8.14 -8.50 10.06
C GLU A 72 8.02 -9.00 11.51
N MET A 73 6.81 -9.06 12.05
CA MET A 73 6.56 -9.66 13.39
C MET A 73 6.82 -11.18 13.39
N GLU A 74 6.35 -11.90 12.38
CA GLU A 74 6.60 -13.35 12.25
C GLU A 74 8.09 -13.68 12.07
N LEU A 75 8.84 -12.77 11.44
CA LEU A 75 10.30 -12.88 11.31
C LEU A 75 11.06 -12.50 12.60
N GLY A 76 10.36 -12.08 13.65
CA GLY A 76 10.94 -11.64 14.91
C GLY A 76 11.69 -10.32 14.84
N ARG A 77 11.38 -9.48 13.84
CA ARG A 77 11.98 -8.15 13.65
C ARG A 77 11.17 -7.04 14.27
N LEU A 78 9.86 -7.27 14.49
CA LEU A 78 8.92 -6.37 15.16
C LEU A 78 8.21 -7.13 16.27
N HIS A 79 7.88 -6.43 17.34
CA HIS A 79 7.16 -6.95 18.50
C HIS A 79 6.00 -6.05 18.89
N GLU A 80 4.99 -6.56 19.57
CA GLU A 80 3.89 -5.74 20.07
C GLU A 80 4.42 -4.59 20.93
N GLY A 81 3.95 -3.39 20.68
CA GLY A 81 4.36 -2.18 21.37
C GLY A 81 5.53 -1.41 20.72
N ASP A 82 6.20 -2.00 19.72
CA ASP A 82 7.23 -1.31 18.96
C ASP A 82 6.65 -0.11 18.18
N GLU A 83 7.52 0.85 17.89
CA GLU A 83 7.15 2.14 17.33
C GLU A 83 7.40 2.19 15.83
N ILE A 84 6.39 2.63 15.08
CA ILE A 84 6.46 2.84 13.64
C ILE A 84 6.32 4.33 13.36
N ILE A 85 7.35 4.92 12.77
CA ILE A 85 7.37 6.33 12.44
C ILE A 85 6.65 6.56 11.11
N VAL A 86 5.73 7.51 11.10
CA VAL A 86 4.93 7.86 9.92
C VAL A 86 4.74 9.37 9.81
N PRO A 87 4.59 9.93 8.61
CA PRO A 87 4.28 11.34 8.45
C PRO A 87 2.89 11.66 9.00
N ALA A 88 2.75 12.81 9.69
CA ALA A 88 1.50 13.21 10.34
C ALA A 88 0.35 13.47 9.35
N ASN A 89 0.66 13.71 8.07
CA ASN A 89 -0.30 13.90 6.98
C ASN A 89 -0.62 12.61 6.21
N THR A 90 -0.23 11.44 6.75
CA THR A 90 -0.52 10.15 6.08
C THR A 90 -2.03 9.87 6.06
N TYR A 91 -2.45 9.01 5.13
CA TYR A 91 -3.83 8.53 5.10
C TYR A 91 -4.10 7.61 6.29
N ILE A 92 -5.32 7.70 6.84
CA ILE A 92 -5.72 6.98 8.06
C ILE A 92 -5.43 5.46 8.01
N ALA A 93 -5.43 4.85 6.83
CA ALA A 93 -5.15 3.42 6.68
C ALA A 93 -3.75 3.05 7.21
N THR A 94 -2.75 3.93 7.09
CA THR A 94 -1.41 3.69 7.65
C THR A 94 -1.47 3.56 9.16
N ILE A 95 -2.16 4.48 9.82
CA ILE A 95 -2.33 4.46 11.28
C ILE A 95 -3.09 3.21 11.73
N LEU A 96 -4.17 2.86 11.01
CA LEU A 96 -4.97 1.67 11.31
C LEU A 96 -4.15 0.38 11.15
N ALA A 97 -3.33 0.27 10.10
CA ALA A 97 -2.46 -0.90 9.92
C ALA A 97 -1.54 -1.12 11.12
N ILE A 98 -0.93 -0.04 11.62
CA ILE A 98 -0.01 -0.06 12.77
C ILE A 98 -0.76 -0.47 14.04
N THR A 99 -1.88 0.21 14.33
CA THR A 99 -2.64 -0.04 15.58
C THR A 99 -3.30 -1.40 15.60
N GLU A 100 -3.80 -1.91 14.47
CA GLU A 100 -4.37 -3.26 14.36
C GLU A 100 -3.31 -4.36 14.53
N CYS A 101 -2.04 -4.05 14.26
CA CYS A 101 -0.90 -4.93 14.58
C CYS A 101 -0.38 -4.75 16.00
N ARG A 102 -1.07 -3.96 16.86
CA ARG A 102 -0.68 -3.63 18.25
C ARG A 102 0.67 -2.92 18.35
N LEU A 103 1.05 -2.22 17.28
CA LEU A 103 2.21 -1.36 17.24
C LEU A 103 1.80 0.09 17.57
N LYS A 104 2.76 0.98 17.80
CA LYS A 104 2.55 2.37 18.13
C LYS A 104 2.91 3.27 16.95
N PRO A 105 1.98 4.03 16.36
CA PRO A 105 2.31 5.05 15.38
C PRO A 105 2.95 6.26 16.06
N ILE A 106 4.12 6.68 15.58
CA ILE A 106 4.81 7.90 15.98
C ILE A 106 4.73 8.87 14.82
N LEU A 107 3.96 9.94 15.03
CA LEU A 107 3.71 10.94 13.99
C LEU A 107 4.84 11.97 13.93
N VAL A 108 5.36 12.20 12.72
CA VAL A 108 6.36 13.22 12.44
C VAL A 108 5.80 14.22 11.44
N GLU A 109 5.92 15.51 11.73
CA GLU A 109 5.48 16.56 10.83
C GLU A 109 6.16 16.45 9.47
N PRO A 110 5.42 16.66 8.36
CA PRO A 110 6.00 16.67 7.03
C PRO A 110 6.76 17.98 6.78
N ARG A 111 7.70 17.96 5.85
CA ARG A 111 8.28 19.18 5.29
C ARG A 111 7.21 19.97 4.54
N TRP A 112 7.10 21.23 4.82
CA TRP A 112 6.11 22.09 4.17
C TRP A 112 6.27 22.14 2.65
N GLU A 113 7.50 22.14 2.17
CA GLU A 113 7.82 22.27 0.74
C GLU A 113 7.51 21.03 -0.08
N THR A 114 7.60 19.84 0.52
CA THR A 114 7.49 18.57 -0.20
C THR A 114 6.32 17.70 0.25
N LEU A 115 5.75 18.00 1.42
CA LEU A 115 4.74 17.19 2.12
C LEU A 115 5.20 15.75 2.42
N GLN A 116 6.50 15.48 2.29
CA GLN A 116 7.13 14.22 2.70
C GLN A 116 7.57 14.31 4.15
N ILE A 117 7.81 13.17 4.79
CA ILE A 117 8.32 13.12 6.17
C ILE A 117 9.56 14.02 6.32
N ASP A 118 9.64 14.81 7.40
CA ASP A 118 10.79 15.63 7.67
C ASP A 118 11.88 14.82 8.40
N ASP A 119 12.88 14.37 7.65
CA ASP A 119 14.00 13.60 8.17
C ASP A 119 14.81 14.35 9.23
N ARG A 120 14.77 15.71 9.24
CA ARG A 120 15.43 16.53 10.26
C ARG A 120 14.80 16.38 11.64
N LEU A 121 13.53 15.94 11.70
CA LEU A 121 12.81 15.74 12.95
C LEU A 121 12.93 14.30 13.48
N LEU A 122 13.39 13.34 12.68
CA LEU A 122 13.47 11.94 13.07
C LEU A 122 14.27 11.73 14.36
N HIS A 123 15.39 12.44 14.53
CA HIS A 123 16.23 12.31 15.72
C HIS A 123 15.53 12.68 17.02
N GLN A 124 14.42 13.44 16.96
CA GLN A 124 13.65 13.87 18.14
C GLN A 124 12.66 12.80 18.61
N VAL A 125 12.30 11.87 17.71
CA VAL A 125 11.27 10.83 17.96
C VAL A 125 11.85 9.42 17.99
N LEU A 126 13.11 9.23 17.61
CA LEU A 126 13.77 7.93 17.66
C LEU A 126 13.98 7.49 19.11
N THR A 127 13.50 6.29 19.43
CA THR A 127 13.71 5.59 20.68
C THR A 127 14.30 4.19 20.40
N PRO A 128 14.77 3.45 21.40
CA PRO A 128 15.20 2.07 21.21
C PRO A 128 14.09 1.14 20.65
N LEU A 129 12.83 1.56 20.68
CA LEU A 129 11.66 0.84 20.16
C LEU A 129 11.29 1.26 18.74
N SER A 130 11.93 2.28 18.18
CA SER A 130 11.66 2.80 16.81
C SER A 130 12.42 1.96 15.80
N LEU A 131 11.78 0.95 15.23
CA LEU A 131 12.43 -0.06 14.40
C LEU A 131 12.24 0.16 12.90
N ILE A 132 11.17 0.85 12.49
CA ILE A 132 10.84 1.05 11.08
C ILE A 132 10.08 2.37 10.87
N HIS A 133 10.15 2.92 9.64
CA HIS A 133 9.26 4.00 9.18
C HIS A 133 8.57 3.58 7.88
N ILE A 134 7.33 4.02 7.71
CA ILE A 134 6.49 3.74 6.54
C ILE A 134 6.04 5.06 5.90
#